data_a5a26ee0566a8433ac3c120748beedd4
#
_entry.id   a5a26ee0566a8433ac3c120748beedd4
#
_cell.length_a   1.000
_cell.length_b   1.000
_cell.length_c   1.000
_cell.angle_alpha   90.00
_cell.angle_beta   90.00
_cell.angle_gamma   90.00
#
_symmetry.space_group_name_H-M   'P 1'
#
loop_
_entity.id
_entity.type
_entity.pdbx_description
1 polymer ?
#
loop_
_entity_poly.entity_id
_entity_poly.type
_entity_poly.pdbx_seq_one_letter_code
_entity_poly.pdbx_strand_id
1 'polypeptide(L)'
;MKLSKIALSLGLAFMTTAAFSAVTLDGRTLTQEQAWAAANGEEVQIAPEAMKHLTDSHNLVMTAARQGVEIYGLTVGVGLNKDHKLFDATGELTDVARQASIDFNRNILRSQRSVA
;
A
#
# COMPACT_ATOMS: atom_id res chain seq x y z
N MET A 1 29.61 -29.17 63.52
CA MET A 1 28.85 -29.33 62.25
C MET A 1 28.62 -27.93 61.66
N LYS A 2 29.29 -27.58 60.55
CA LYS A 2 29.15 -26.30 59.85
C LYS A 2 28.21 -26.47 58.69
N LEU A 3 27.04 -25.83 58.73
CA LEU A 3 26.10 -25.78 57.62
C LEU A 3 26.56 -24.74 56.61
N SER A 4 26.91 -25.17 55.43
CA SER A 4 27.24 -24.35 54.25
C SER A 4 25.97 -23.75 53.69
N LYS A 5 25.90 -22.38 53.63
CA LYS A 5 24.82 -21.66 52.98
C LYS A 5 25.12 -21.58 51.47
N ILE A 6 24.43 -22.38 50.67
CA ILE A 6 24.46 -22.27 49.23
C ILE A 6 23.51 -21.11 48.83
N ALA A 7 24.08 -20.01 48.39
CA ALA A 7 23.31 -18.91 47.81
C ALA A 7 22.97 -19.24 46.36
N LEU A 8 21.69 -19.48 46.10
CA LEU A 8 21.14 -19.69 44.74
C LEU A 8 20.89 -18.33 44.14
N SER A 9 21.81 -17.85 43.31
CA SER A 9 21.64 -16.61 42.54
C SER A 9 20.73 -16.90 41.31
N LEU A 10 19.47 -16.47 41.42
CA LEU A 10 18.52 -16.52 40.32
C LEU A 10 18.86 -15.40 39.32
N GLY A 11 19.55 -15.72 38.24
CA GLY A 11 19.84 -14.79 37.14
C GLY A 11 18.55 -14.50 36.37
N LEU A 12 18.01 -13.27 36.58
CA LEU A 12 16.88 -12.76 35.80
C LEU A 12 17.40 -12.32 34.42
N ALA A 13 17.26 -13.19 33.40
CA ALA A 13 17.56 -12.83 32.02
C ALA A 13 16.47 -11.85 31.54
N PHE A 14 16.82 -10.57 31.46
CA PHE A 14 16.02 -9.57 30.74
C PHE A 14 16.10 -9.88 29.24
N MET A 15 15.10 -10.55 28.71
CA MET A 15 14.88 -10.57 27.27
C MET A 15 14.42 -9.16 26.85
N THR A 16 15.33 -8.35 26.36
CA THR A 16 14.98 -7.12 25.64
C THR A 16 14.32 -7.55 24.34
N THR A 17 12.99 -7.55 24.30
CA THR A 17 12.25 -7.57 23.04
C THR A 17 12.59 -6.25 22.35
N ALA A 18 13.37 -6.32 21.27
CA ALA A 18 13.49 -5.19 20.36
C ALA A 18 12.07 -4.86 19.90
N ALA A 19 11.54 -3.72 20.37
CA ALA A 19 10.31 -3.19 19.85
C ALA A 19 10.62 -2.77 18.39
N PHE A 20 10.25 -3.61 17.41
CA PHE A 20 10.27 -3.22 16.02
C PHE A 20 9.28 -2.07 15.87
N SER A 21 9.82 -0.89 15.60
CA SER A 21 9.01 0.29 15.34
C SER A 21 8.45 0.14 13.93
N ALA A 22 7.12 0.01 13.82
CA ALA A 22 6.47 -0.07 12.52
C ALA A 22 6.84 1.13 11.64
N VAL A 23 7.10 0.88 10.35
CA VAL A 23 7.33 1.93 9.36
C VAL A 23 6.01 2.62 9.06
N THR A 24 5.88 3.89 9.45
CA THR A 24 4.67 4.66 9.20
C THR A 24 4.79 5.43 7.89
N LEU A 25 3.86 5.18 6.96
CA LEU A 25 3.75 5.89 5.69
C LEU A 25 2.79 7.07 5.83
N ASP A 26 3.31 8.29 5.74
CA ASP A 26 2.54 9.53 5.83
C ASP A 26 2.19 10.13 4.44
N GLY A 27 2.70 9.53 3.37
CA GLY A 27 2.53 10.00 2.00
C GLY A 27 3.41 11.20 1.63
N ARG A 28 4.35 11.60 2.48
CA ARG A 28 5.22 12.78 2.29
C ARG A 28 6.69 12.47 2.48
N THR A 29 7.00 11.73 3.52
CA THR A 29 8.38 11.44 3.91
C THR A 29 8.57 9.93 4.04
N LEU A 30 9.52 9.40 3.29
CA LEU A 30 9.99 8.02 3.42
C LEU A 30 11.51 8.04 3.26
N THR A 31 12.21 7.67 4.32
CA THR A 31 13.68 7.59 4.25
C THR A 31 14.13 6.28 3.60
N GLN A 32 15.39 6.24 3.17
CA GLN A 32 15.96 5.00 2.62
C GLN A 32 15.99 3.89 3.65
N GLU A 33 16.27 4.21 4.91
CA GLU A 33 16.31 3.28 6.02
C GLU A 33 14.92 2.68 6.28
N GLN A 34 13.88 3.52 6.25
CA GLN A 34 12.49 3.07 6.38
C GLN A 34 12.05 2.18 5.21
N ALA A 35 12.43 2.55 3.98
CA ALA A 35 12.14 1.73 2.81
C ALA A 35 12.87 0.38 2.89
N TRP A 36 14.11 0.37 3.33
CA TRP A 36 14.89 -0.85 3.53
C TRP A 36 14.30 -1.73 4.62
N ALA A 37 13.90 -1.15 5.75
CA ALA A 37 13.26 -1.84 6.85
C ALA A 37 11.97 -2.52 6.41
N ALA A 38 11.09 -1.80 5.71
CA ALA A 38 9.86 -2.34 5.14
C ALA A 38 10.13 -3.47 4.14
N ALA A 39 11.13 -3.32 3.26
CA ALA A 39 11.53 -4.37 2.31
C ALA A 39 12.08 -5.62 2.98
N ASN A 40 12.60 -5.51 4.20
CA ASN A 40 13.10 -6.63 5.01
C ASN A 40 12.06 -7.19 6.00
N GLY A 41 10.81 -6.79 5.87
CA GLY A 41 9.69 -7.40 6.58
C GLY A 41 9.28 -6.70 7.87
N GLU A 42 9.75 -5.46 8.12
CA GLU A 42 9.17 -4.66 9.20
C GLU A 42 7.69 -4.34 8.91
N GLU A 43 6.90 -4.26 9.96
CA GLU A 43 5.49 -3.90 9.85
C GLU A 43 5.34 -2.51 9.24
N VAL A 44 4.42 -2.38 8.28
CA VAL A 44 4.13 -1.10 7.62
C VAL A 44 2.72 -0.66 8.02
N GLN A 45 2.62 0.58 8.48
CA GLN A 45 1.35 1.20 8.82
C GLN A 45 1.14 2.47 8.00
N ILE A 46 -0.12 2.77 7.67
CA ILE A 46 -0.48 4.01 6.98
C ILE A 46 -0.98 5.01 8.01
N ALA A 47 -0.40 6.20 8.02
CA ALA A 47 -0.85 7.26 8.91
C ALA A 47 -2.34 7.61 8.67
N PRO A 48 -3.12 7.90 9.73
CA PRO A 48 -4.55 8.22 9.58
C PRO A 48 -4.82 9.36 8.60
N GLU A 49 -3.97 10.39 8.58
CA GLU A 49 -4.06 11.51 7.64
C GLU A 49 -3.81 11.07 6.19
N ALA A 50 -2.83 10.18 5.96
CA ALA A 50 -2.56 9.62 4.66
C ALA A 50 -3.73 8.76 4.18
N MET A 51 -4.31 7.95 5.06
CA MET A 51 -5.51 7.16 4.75
C MET A 51 -6.70 8.05 4.41
N LYS A 52 -6.89 9.16 5.15
CA LYS A 52 -7.93 10.14 4.84
C LYS A 52 -7.71 10.74 3.45
N HIS A 53 -6.50 11.15 3.11
CA HIS A 53 -6.15 11.67 1.78
C HIS A 53 -6.44 10.68 0.66
N LEU A 54 -6.09 9.40 0.86
CA LEU A 54 -6.38 8.33 -0.10
C LEU A 54 -7.88 8.18 -0.31
N THR A 55 -8.66 8.20 0.78
CA THR A 55 -10.12 8.10 0.72
C THR A 55 -10.73 9.31 0.01
N ASP A 56 -10.31 10.52 0.34
CA ASP A 56 -10.80 11.74 -0.28
C ASP A 56 -10.49 11.76 -1.79
N SER A 57 -9.26 11.37 -2.17
CA SER A 57 -8.84 11.28 -3.58
C SER A 57 -9.64 10.24 -4.35
N HIS A 58 -9.85 9.05 -3.76
CA HIS A 58 -10.68 8.02 -4.35
C HIS A 58 -12.12 8.50 -4.58
N ASN A 59 -12.72 9.15 -3.57
CA ASN A 59 -14.09 9.66 -3.65
C ASN A 59 -14.22 10.77 -4.72
N LEU A 60 -13.20 11.63 -4.84
CA LEU A 60 -13.15 12.66 -5.90
C LEU A 60 -13.16 12.01 -7.29
N VAL A 61 -12.31 11.00 -7.50
CA VAL A 61 -12.23 10.27 -8.76
C VAL A 61 -13.56 9.59 -9.10
N MET A 62 -14.16 8.90 -8.14
CA MET A 62 -15.44 8.23 -8.35
C MET A 62 -16.57 9.22 -8.63
N THR A 63 -16.52 10.42 -8.00
CA THR A 63 -17.47 11.49 -8.28
C THR A 63 -17.31 12.04 -9.70
N ALA A 64 -16.07 12.30 -10.12
CA ALA A 64 -15.78 12.73 -11.48
C ALA A 64 -16.22 11.70 -12.53
N ALA A 65 -15.99 10.41 -12.26
CA ALA A 65 -16.45 9.33 -13.13
C ALA A 65 -17.99 9.31 -13.30
N ARG A 66 -18.73 9.44 -12.18
CA ARG A 66 -20.21 9.51 -12.21
C ARG A 66 -20.73 10.77 -12.92
N GLN A 67 -19.97 11.86 -12.91
CA GLN A 67 -20.29 13.07 -13.65
C GLN A 67 -19.90 13.00 -15.13
N GLY A 68 -19.33 11.89 -15.59
CA GLY A 68 -18.89 11.68 -16.96
C GLY A 68 -17.64 12.47 -17.35
N VAL A 69 -16.86 12.93 -16.36
CA VAL A 69 -15.59 13.64 -16.63
C VAL A 69 -14.60 12.66 -17.24
N GLU A 70 -14.08 13.00 -18.42
CA GLU A 70 -13.08 12.19 -19.11
C GLU A 70 -11.69 12.50 -18.56
N ILE A 71 -11.11 11.51 -17.85
CA ILE A 71 -9.77 11.59 -17.29
C ILE A 71 -8.94 10.48 -17.92
N TYR A 72 -7.92 10.89 -18.66
CA TYR A 72 -7.02 9.96 -19.38
C TYR A 72 -6.40 8.93 -18.42
N GLY A 73 -6.52 7.68 -18.79
CA GLY A 73 -6.01 6.55 -18.01
C GLY A 73 -6.80 6.20 -16.74
N LEU A 74 -7.93 6.86 -16.53
CA LEU A 74 -8.76 6.67 -15.34
C LEU A 74 -10.22 6.40 -15.66
N THR A 75 -10.91 7.33 -16.33
CA THR A 75 -12.31 7.16 -16.78
C THR A 75 -12.41 6.84 -18.26
N VAL A 76 -11.34 7.07 -19.00
CA VAL A 76 -11.14 6.65 -20.38
C VAL A 76 -9.83 5.86 -20.50
N GLY A 77 -9.67 5.11 -21.59
CA GLY A 77 -8.49 4.30 -21.84
C GLY A 77 -7.21 5.10 -22.07
N VAL A 78 -6.12 4.42 -22.42
CA VAL A 78 -4.81 4.99 -22.72
C VAL A 78 -4.39 4.69 -24.16
N GLY A 79 -3.53 5.53 -24.72
CA GLY A 79 -3.01 5.36 -26.07
C GLY A 79 -4.13 5.32 -27.10
N LEU A 80 -4.14 4.32 -27.98
CA LEU A 80 -5.17 4.14 -29.02
C LEU A 80 -6.58 3.93 -28.46
N ASN A 81 -6.69 3.54 -27.19
CA ASN A 81 -7.97 3.31 -26.50
C ASN A 81 -8.44 4.52 -25.69
N LYS A 82 -7.82 5.69 -25.86
CA LYS A 82 -8.13 6.90 -25.09
C LYS A 82 -9.59 7.36 -25.18
N ASP A 83 -10.28 7.00 -26.27
CA ASP A 83 -11.68 7.38 -26.52
C ASP A 83 -12.68 6.32 -26.02
N HIS A 84 -12.19 5.18 -25.49
CA HIS A 84 -13.05 4.15 -24.92
C HIS A 84 -13.42 4.51 -23.48
N LYS A 85 -14.71 4.73 -23.26
CA LYS A 85 -15.25 4.96 -21.90
C LYS A 85 -15.20 3.68 -21.09
N LEU A 86 -14.66 3.76 -19.89
CA LEU A 86 -14.55 2.64 -18.96
C LEU A 86 -15.77 2.54 -18.03
N PHE A 87 -16.51 3.64 -17.88
CA PHE A 87 -17.68 3.73 -17.03
C PHE A 87 -18.96 3.84 -17.88
N ASP A 88 -20.02 3.24 -17.40
CA ASP A 88 -21.35 3.39 -17.99
C ASP A 88 -22.00 4.74 -17.64
N ALA A 89 -23.24 4.95 -18.08
CA ALA A 89 -23.98 6.16 -17.82
C ALA A 89 -24.31 6.39 -16.34
N THR A 90 -24.19 5.36 -15.50
CA THR A 90 -24.41 5.42 -14.05
C THR A 90 -23.14 5.75 -13.27
N GLY A 91 -21.97 5.77 -13.94
CA GLY A 91 -20.66 5.92 -13.32
C GLY A 91 -20.12 4.64 -12.69
N GLU A 92 -20.66 3.49 -13.11
CA GLU A 92 -20.15 2.19 -12.70
C GLU A 92 -19.24 1.60 -13.78
N LEU A 93 -18.17 0.90 -13.35
CA LEU A 93 -17.33 0.14 -14.26
C LEU A 93 -18.15 -1.00 -14.90
N THR A 94 -18.22 -1.03 -16.22
CA THR A 94 -18.80 -2.19 -16.92
C THR A 94 -17.97 -3.44 -16.65
N ASP A 95 -18.57 -4.62 -16.68
CA ASP A 95 -17.84 -5.88 -16.45
C ASP A 95 -16.72 -6.08 -17.48
N VAL A 96 -16.95 -5.67 -18.72
CA VAL A 96 -15.94 -5.72 -19.80
C VAL A 96 -14.78 -4.76 -19.48
N ALA A 97 -15.08 -3.54 -19.03
CA ALA A 97 -14.05 -2.58 -18.66
C ALA A 97 -13.29 -3.02 -17.39
N ARG A 98 -13.97 -3.65 -16.44
CA ARG A 98 -13.34 -4.20 -15.23
C ARG A 98 -12.35 -5.31 -15.61
N GLN A 99 -12.74 -6.25 -16.44
CA GLN A 99 -11.87 -7.34 -16.89
C GLN A 99 -10.69 -6.80 -17.70
N ALA A 100 -10.94 -5.89 -18.64
CA ALA A 100 -9.89 -5.24 -19.44
C ALA A 100 -8.88 -4.49 -18.55
N SER A 101 -9.34 -3.80 -17.50
CA SER A 101 -8.48 -3.12 -16.53
C SER A 101 -7.60 -4.10 -15.77
N ILE A 102 -8.15 -5.22 -15.31
CA ILE A 102 -7.40 -6.27 -14.62
C ILE A 102 -6.30 -6.82 -15.54
N ASP A 103 -6.65 -7.14 -16.78
CA ASP A 103 -5.70 -7.71 -17.75
C ASP A 103 -4.62 -6.70 -18.15
N PHE A 104 -5.00 -5.44 -18.34
CA PHE A 104 -4.06 -4.35 -18.62
C PHE A 104 -3.06 -4.16 -17.47
N ASN A 105 -3.53 -4.05 -16.22
CA ASN A 105 -2.66 -3.92 -15.05
C ASN A 105 -1.72 -5.12 -14.91
N ARG A 106 -2.23 -6.32 -15.11
CA ARG A 106 -1.45 -7.55 -15.06
C ARG A 106 -0.37 -7.57 -16.14
N ASN A 107 -0.68 -7.10 -17.35
CA ASN A 107 0.28 -7.03 -18.45
C ASN A 107 1.32 -5.95 -18.25
N ILE A 108 0.95 -4.77 -17.72
CA ILE A 108 1.92 -3.73 -17.34
C ILE A 108 2.92 -4.27 -16.33
N LEU A 109 2.43 -4.88 -15.24
CA LEU A 109 3.31 -5.45 -14.21
C LEU A 109 4.25 -6.54 -14.76
N ARG A 110 3.83 -7.26 -15.79
CA ARG A 110 4.67 -8.28 -16.44
C ARG A 110 5.67 -7.68 -17.43
N SER A 111 5.28 -6.64 -18.17
CA SER A 111 6.12 -6.04 -19.21
C SER A 111 7.11 -5.01 -18.67
N GLN A 112 6.79 -4.38 -17.56
CA GLN A 112 7.62 -3.37 -16.90
C GLN A 112 8.57 -3.97 -15.84
N ARG A 113 8.96 -5.23 -15.99
CA ARG A 113 10.06 -5.75 -15.19
C ARG A 113 11.30 -4.94 -15.51
N SER A 114 11.70 -4.07 -14.61
CA SER A 114 13.03 -3.52 -14.68
C SER A 114 13.99 -4.70 -14.54
N VAL A 115 14.76 -4.92 -15.59
CA VAL A 115 15.90 -5.83 -15.53
C VAL A 115 16.94 -5.09 -14.70
N ALA A 116 17.10 -5.51 -13.44
CA ALA A 116 18.21 -5.09 -12.63
C ALA A 116 19.47 -5.84 -13.06
#